data_4c3705e971a171c83455aadc03397eaf
#
_entry.id   4c3705e971a171c83455aadc03397eaf
#
_cell.length_a   1.000
_cell.length_b   1.000
_cell.length_c   1.000
_cell.angle_alpha   90.00
_cell.angle_beta   90.00
_cell.angle_gamma   90.00
#
_symmetry.space_group_name_H-M   'P 1'
#
loop_
_entity.id
_entity.type
_entity.pdbx_description
1 polymer ?
#
loop_
_entity_poly.entity_id
_entity_poly.type
_entity_poly.pdbx_seq_one_letter_code
_entity_poly.pdbx_strand_id
1 'polypeptide(L)'
;MADVIKQATRDSYGIALCELGSEIENMYVLDADLAGATKTGEFKKKFPERHINCGIAEQNMMGIAAGLATTGSLVFASSFAVFAAGRVYEQIRNSICYPNLNVKIGATHGGISVGEDGASHQMNEDF
;
A
#
# COMPACT_ATOMS: atom_id res chain seq x y z
N MET A 1 8.76 35.27 3.52
CA MET A 1 9.16 33.95 2.99
C MET A 1 8.04 32.99 3.38
N ALA A 2 7.50 32.22 2.45
CA ALA A 2 6.50 31.22 2.81
C ALA A 2 7.18 30.15 3.69
N ASP A 3 6.53 29.76 4.79
CA ASP A 3 7.02 28.71 5.67
C ASP A 3 7.08 27.40 4.88
N VAL A 4 8.24 26.74 4.89
CA VAL A 4 8.42 25.44 4.24
C VAL A 4 7.79 24.37 5.13
N ILE A 5 6.69 23.81 4.67
CA ILE A 5 6.05 22.66 5.35
C ILE A 5 6.87 21.41 5.04
N LYS A 6 7.41 20.76 6.08
CA LYS A 6 8.08 19.47 5.97
C LYS A 6 7.09 18.37 6.37
N GLN A 7 6.86 17.42 5.48
CA GLN A 7 5.93 16.31 5.69
C GLN A 7 6.55 15.00 5.20
N ALA A 8 6.40 13.92 5.95
CA ALA A 8 6.84 12.61 5.50
C ALA A 8 5.95 12.12 4.32
N THR A 9 6.56 11.49 3.32
CA THR A 9 5.83 11.00 2.13
C THR A 9 4.69 10.05 2.48
N ARG A 10 4.87 9.20 3.49
CA ARG A 10 3.82 8.30 3.99
C ARG A 10 2.61 9.03 4.59
N ASP A 11 2.84 10.18 5.25
CA ASP A 11 1.73 10.98 5.80
C ASP A 11 0.92 11.62 4.66
N SER A 12 1.61 12.14 3.63
CA SER A 12 0.96 12.62 2.40
C SER A 12 0.18 11.52 1.68
N TYR A 13 0.73 10.29 1.66
CA TYR A 13 0.04 9.13 1.10
C TYR A 13 -1.28 8.84 1.84
N GLY A 14 -1.26 8.78 3.17
CA GLY A 14 -2.47 8.58 3.97
C GLY A 14 -3.54 9.64 3.75
N ILE A 15 -3.14 10.91 3.63
CA ILE A 15 -4.03 12.04 3.31
C ILE A 15 -4.64 11.86 1.90
N ALA A 16 -3.81 11.59 0.90
CA ALA A 16 -4.25 11.39 -0.48
C ALA A 16 -5.24 10.22 -0.61
N LEU A 17 -5.02 9.10 0.11
CA LEU A 17 -5.98 8.00 0.15
C LEU A 17 -7.36 8.45 0.69
N CYS A 18 -7.37 9.28 1.73
CA CYS A 18 -8.61 9.81 2.30
C CYS A 18 -9.33 10.77 1.35
N GLU A 19 -8.60 11.58 0.60
CA GLU A 19 -9.14 12.49 -0.41
C GLU A 19 -9.74 11.69 -1.57
N LEU A 20 -8.98 10.79 -2.17
CA LEU A 20 -9.44 9.91 -3.25
C LEU A 20 -10.64 9.06 -2.83
N GLY A 21 -10.63 8.52 -1.61
CA GLY A 21 -11.75 7.72 -1.09
C GLY A 21 -13.04 8.52 -0.92
N SER A 22 -12.95 9.86 -0.80
CA SER A 22 -14.13 10.74 -0.77
C SER A 22 -14.70 11.00 -2.18
N GLU A 23 -13.87 10.88 -3.21
CA GLU A 23 -14.24 11.12 -4.60
C GLU A 23 -14.62 9.83 -5.34
N ILE A 24 -13.99 8.69 -4.95
CA ILE A 24 -14.13 7.41 -5.66
C ILE A 24 -14.76 6.38 -4.71
N GLU A 25 -16.05 6.11 -4.89
CA GLU A 25 -16.80 5.17 -4.04
C GLU A 25 -16.29 3.73 -4.18
N ASN A 26 -15.93 3.29 -5.40
CA ASN A 26 -15.44 1.94 -5.67
C ASN A 26 -13.91 1.85 -5.55
N MET A 27 -13.39 2.37 -4.44
CA MET A 27 -11.98 2.33 -4.09
C MET A 27 -11.78 1.56 -2.79
N TYR A 28 -10.83 0.61 -2.80
CA TYR A 28 -10.46 -0.20 -1.65
C TYR A 28 -8.99 -0.01 -1.30
N VAL A 29 -8.69 -0.04 0.00
CA VAL A 29 -7.31 0.04 0.52
C VAL A 29 -7.01 -1.19 1.36
N LEU A 30 -5.93 -1.88 1.02
CA LEU A 30 -5.49 -3.09 1.69
C LEU A 30 -4.14 -2.86 2.38
N ASP A 31 -3.95 -3.50 3.52
CA ASP A 31 -2.63 -3.62 4.15
C ASP A 31 -2.39 -5.02 4.73
N ALA A 32 -1.14 -5.29 5.08
CA ALA A 32 -0.70 -6.53 5.69
C ALA A 32 -0.25 -6.28 7.14
N ASP A 33 -1.20 -5.83 7.97
CA ASP A 33 -1.02 -5.52 9.40
C ASP A 33 -0.03 -4.38 9.69
N LEU A 34 0.13 -3.46 8.74
CA LEU A 34 1.03 -2.31 8.84
C LEU A 34 0.32 -0.95 8.68
N ALA A 35 -1.00 -0.90 8.96
CA ALA A 35 -1.82 0.29 8.74
C ALA A 35 -1.29 1.56 9.43
N GLY A 36 -0.70 1.43 10.62
CA GLY A 36 -0.10 2.54 11.34
C GLY A 36 1.16 3.09 10.67
N ALA A 37 2.04 2.20 10.22
CA ALA A 37 3.32 2.56 9.60
C ALA A 37 3.15 3.09 8.16
N THR A 38 2.26 2.48 7.37
CA THR A 38 1.96 2.87 5.99
C THR A 38 0.97 4.03 5.87
N LYS A 39 0.33 4.41 7.00
CA LYS A 39 -0.72 5.43 7.08
C LYS A 39 -2.04 5.08 6.39
N THR A 40 -2.24 3.86 5.95
CA THR A 40 -3.53 3.35 5.50
C THR A 40 -4.58 3.34 6.62
N GLY A 41 -4.12 3.37 7.89
CA GLY A 41 -4.97 3.52 9.06
C GLY A 41 -5.83 4.79 9.08
N GLU A 42 -5.40 5.86 8.42
CA GLU A 42 -6.22 7.08 8.28
C GLU A 42 -7.43 6.82 7.36
N PHE A 43 -7.21 6.09 6.26
CA PHE A 43 -8.30 5.65 5.40
C PHE A 43 -9.26 4.71 6.14
N LYS A 44 -8.73 3.75 6.91
CA LYS A 44 -9.54 2.85 7.74
C LYS A 44 -10.48 3.58 8.70
N LYS A 45 -10.00 4.66 9.33
CA LYS A 45 -10.83 5.47 10.25
C LYS A 45 -12.00 6.13 9.55
N LYS A 46 -11.79 6.59 8.31
CA LYS A 46 -12.79 7.31 7.52
C LYS A 46 -13.73 6.39 6.74
N PHE A 47 -13.20 5.27 6.24
CA PHE A 47 -13.91 4.32 5.37
C PHE A 47 -13.65 2.88 5.81
N PRO A 48 -14.09 2.46 7.01
CA PRO A 48 -13.77 1.15 7.56
C PRO A 48 -14.27 -0.03 6.69
N GLU A 49 -15.37 0.13 5.97
CA GLU A 49 -15.96 -0.87 5.08
C GLU A 49 -15.19 -1.07 3.77
N ARG A 50 -14.28 -0.16 3.45
CA ARG A 50 -13.45 -0.20 2.25
C ARG A 50 -11.96 -0.41 2.54
N HIS A 51 -11.65 -0.71 3.82
CA HIS A 51 -10.30 -1.05 4.25
C HIS A 51 -10.24 -2.53 4.65
N ILE A 52 -9.24 -3.24 4.11
CA ILE A 52 -9.05 -4.67 4.37
C ILE A 52 -7.66 -4.89 4.96
N ASN A 53 -7.59 -5.34 6.22
CA ASN A 53 -6.35 -5.85 6.79
C ASN A 53 -6.25 -7.35 6.47
N CYS A 54 -5.27 -7.72 5.66
CA CYS A 54 -5.04 -9.11 5.22
C CYS A 54 -4.20 -9.93 6.22
N GLY A 55 -3.83 -9.33 7.36
CA GLY A 55 -2.84 -9.91 8.26
C GLY A 55 -1.43 -9.89 7.64
N ILE A 56 -0.47 -10.54 8.29
CA ILE A 56 0.92 -10.64 7.78
C ILE A 56 0.97 -11.70 6.67
N ALA A 57 0.33 -11.39 5.53
CA ALA A 57 0.13 -12.29 4.40
C ALA A 57 0.14 -11.51 3.08
N GLU A 58 1.27 -10.92 2.73
CA GLU A 58 1.39 -10.00 1.59
C GLU A 58 1.08 -10.66 0.24
N GLN A 59 1.42 -11.93 0.07
CA GLN A 59 1.08 -12.68 -1.15
C GLN A 59 -0.44 -12.81 -1.30
N ASN A 60 -1.13 -13.12 -0.20
CA ASN A 60 -2.60 -13.16 -0.17
C ASN A 60 -3.21 -11.78 -0.40
N MET A 61 -2.61 -10.72 0.18
CA MET A 61 -3.03 -9.33 -0.06
C MET A 61 -3.00 -8.98 -1.55
N MET A 62 -1.94 -9.35 -2.28
CA MET A 62 -1.86 -9.11 -3.72
C MET A 62 -2.90 -9.92 -4.50
N GLY A 63 -3.18 -11.16 -4.08
CA GLY A 63 -4.26 -11.97 -4.66
C GLY A 63 -5.65 -11.35 -4.46
N ILE A 64 -5.93 -10.88 -3.26
CA ILE A 64 -7.20 -10.17 -2.93
C ILE A 64 -7.29 -8.88 -3.75
N ALA A 65 -6.21 -8.10 -3.81
CA ALA A 65 -6.15 -6.86 -4.58
C ALA A 65 -6.44 -7.11 -6.08
N ALA A 66 -5.82 -8.15 -6.65
CA ALA A 66 -6.07 -8.56 -8.02
C ALA A 66 -7.55 -8.96 -8.23
N GLY A 67 -8.11 -9.78 -7.32
CA GLY A 67 -9.50 -10.20 -7.36
C GLY A 67 -10.48 -9.00 -7.34
N LEU A 68 -10.29 -8.05 -6.42
CA LEU A 68 -11.09 -6.82 -6.36
C LEU A 68 -10.95 -5.99 -7.63
N ALA A 69 -9.75 -5.87 -8.18
CA ALA A 69 -9.54 -5.11 -9.42
C ALA A 69 -10.26 -5.73 -10.63
N THR A 70 -10.47 -7.06 -10.66
CA THR A 70 -11.28 -7.70 -11.72
C THR A 70 -12.76 -7.30 -11.70
N THR A 71 -13.26 -6.81 -10.56
CA THR A 71 -14.63 -6.29 -10.44
C THR A 71 -14.76 -4.83 -10.89
N GLY A 72 -13.68 -4.22 -11.38
CA GLY A 72 -13.63 -2.82 -11.79
C GLY A 72 -13.30 -1.84 -10.65
N SER A 73 -12.91 -2.34 -9.47
CA SER A 73 -12.52 -1.50 -8.34
C SER A 73 -11.12 -0.90 -8.54
N LEU A 74 -10.92 0.31 -8.03
CA LEU A 74 -9.60 0.88 -7.83
C LEU A 74 -9.04 0.35 -6.51
N VAL A 75 -7.88 -0.27 -6.54
CA VAL A 75 -7.32 -0.92 -5.36
C VAL A 75 -5.94 -0.38 -5.03
N PHE A 76 -5.73 -0.02 -3.77
CA PHE A 76 -4.42 0.29 -3.18
C PHE A 76 -4.02 -0.83 -2.23
N ALA A 77 -2.82 -1.40 -2.42
CA ALA A 77 -2.25 -2.42 -1.55
C ALA A 77 -0.93 -1.91 -0.96
N SER A 78 -0.79 -1.91 0.36
CA SER A 78 0.30 -1.24 1.05
C SER A 78 0.98 -2.14 2.07
N SER A 79 2.31 -2.12 2.04
CA SER A 79 3.19 -2.74 3.02
C SER A 79 4.58 -2.09 2.94
N PHE A 80 5.55 -2.56 3.69
CA PHE A 80 6.95 -2.15 3.50
C PHE A 80 7.49 -2.66 2.17
N ALA A 81 8.41 -1.91 1.55
CA ALA A 81 8.92 -2.21 0.22
C ALA A 81 9.54 -3.62 0.13
N VAL A 82 10.27 -4.06 1.15
CA VAL A 82 10.84 -5.41 1.19
C VAL A 82 9.77 -6.50 1.09
N PHE A 83 8.58 -6.28 1.61
CA PHE A 83 7.46 -7.22 1.56
C PHE A 83 6.57 -6.99 0.34
N ALA A 84 6.29 -5.71 0.01
CA ALA A 84 5.40 -5.34 -1.09
C ALA A 84 6.05 -5.44 -2.49
N ALA A 85 7.35 -5.62 -2.57
CA ALA A 85 8.07 -5.84 -3.82
C ALA A 85 8.81 -7.20 -3.79
N GLY A 86 9.69 -7.44 -2.81
CA GLY A 86 10.50 -8.65 -2.76
C GLY A 86 9.67 -9.92 -2.54
N ARG A 87 8.89 -9.98 -1.47
CA ARG A 87 8.10 -11.18 -1.09
C ARG A 87 7.02 -11.55 -2.10
N VAL A 88 6.44 -10.57 -2.79
CA VAL A 88 5.25 -10.73 -3.63
C VAL A 88 5.52 -10.51 -5.13
N TYR A 89 6.78 -10.54 -5.53
CA TYR A 89 7.20 -10.22 -6.90
C TYR A 89 6.45 -11.02 -7.96
N GLU A 90 6.28 -12.32 -7.73
CA GLU A 90 5.57 -13.21 -8.64
C GLU A 90 4.08 -12.84 -8.74
N GLN A 91 3.41 -12.60 -7.62
CA GLN A 91 2.00 -12.23 -7.59
C GLN A 91 1.75 -10.90 -8.30
N ILE A 92 2.64 -9.92 -8.14
CA ILE A 92 2.56 -8.66 -8.90
C ILE A 92 2.67 -8.94 -10.39
N ARG A 93 3.68 -9.70 -10.81
CA ARG A 93 3.91 -10.02 -12.23
C ARG A 93 2.70 -10.71 -12.86
N ASN A 94 2.26 -11.81 -12.27
CA ASN A 94 1.33 -12.73 -12.92
C ASN A 94 -0.13 -12.43 -12.60
N SER A 95 -0.42 -11.94 -11.39
CA SER A 95 -1.81 -11.68 -10.97
C SER A 95 -2.27 -10.25 -11.20
N ILE A 96 -1.33 -9.29 -11.34
CA ILE A 96 -1.66 -7.86 -11.49
C ILE A 96 -1.20 -7.33 -12.84
N CYS A 97 0.11 -7.44 -13.15
CA CYS A 97 0.67 -6.83 -14.35
C CYS A 97 0.26 -7.57 -15.63
N TYR A 98 0.36 -8.90 -15.64
CA TYR A 98 0.04 -9.70 -16.82
C TYR A 98 -1.41 -9.48 -17.32
N PRO A 99 -2.44 -9.53 -16.45
CA PRO A 99 -3.82 -9.21 -16.82
C PRO A 99 -4.12 -7.70 -16.87
N ASN A 100 -3.13 -6.83 -16.66
CA ASN A 100 -3.26 -5.36 -16.69
C ASN A 100 -4.34 -4.81 -15.74
N LEU A 101 -4.32 -5.24 -14.48
CA LEU A 101 -5.31 -4.84 -13.47
C LEU A 101 -4.97 -3.49 -12.82
N ASN A 102 -6.00 -2.75 -12.42
CA ASN A 102 -5.88 -1.43 -11.80
C ASN A 102 -5.59 -1.51 -10.30
N VAL A 103 -4.43 -2.05 -9.94
CA VAL A 103 -3.92 -2.10 -8.57
C VAL A 103 -2.75 -1.13 -8.42
N LYS A 104 -2.80 -0.29 -7.39
CA LYS A 104 -1.71 0.62 -6.99
C LYS A 104 -0.99 0.04 -5.79
N ILE A 105 0.31 -0.14 -5.88
CA ILE A 105 1.12 -0.68 -4.80
C ILE A 105 1.81 0.48 -4.08
N GLY A 106 1.35 0.74 -2.85
CA GLY A 106 1.90 1.77 -1.97
C GLY A 106 2.99 1.20 -1.07
N ALA A 107 4.16 0.92 -1.64
CA ALA A 107 5.31 0.40 -0.90
C ALA A 107 6.02 1.52 -0.14
N THR A 108 6.12 1.40 1.18
CA THR A 108 6.81 2.36 2.05
C THR A 108 8.15 1.80 2.54
N HIS A 109 8.96 2.62 3.19
CA HIS A 109 10.22 2.18 3.83
C HIS A 109 11.21 1.53 2.85
N GLY A 110 11.30 2.03 1.61
CA GLY A 110 12.32 1.61 0.64
C GLY A 110 13.72 2.11 1.03
N GLY A 111 14.76 1.46 0.52
CA GLY A 111 16.14 1.79 0.79
C GLY A 111 16.62 1.39 2.19
N ILE A 112 17.55 2.15 2.75
CA ILE A 112 18.28 1.81 3.99
C ILE A 112 17.77 2.55 5.24
N SER A 113 16.79 3.42 5.12
CA SER A 113 16.34 4.29 6.21
C SER A 113 15.07 3.78 6.92
N VAL A 114 15.05 2.53 7.32
CA VAL A 114 13.89 1.88 7.96
C VAL A 114 13.80 2.15 9.47
N GLY A 115 14.83 2.71 10.10
CA GLY A 115 14.84 2.98 11.53
C GLY A 115 15.13 1.75 12.39
N GLU A 116 14.37 1.56 13.45
CA GLU A 116 14.63 0.53 14.47
C GLU A 116 14.55 -0.91 13.96
N ASP A 117 13.75 -1.17 12.93
CA ASP A 117 13.58 -2.50 12.34
C ASP A 117 14.86 -3.02 11.67
N GLY A 118 15.74 -2.14 11.23
CA GLY A 118 17.07 -2.47 10.74
C GLY A 118 17.08 -3.30 9.45
N ALA A 119 18.15 -4.07 9.29
CA ALA A 119 18.48 -4.75 8.02
C ALA A 119 17.42 -5.74 7.52
N SER A 120 16.63 -6.33 8.41
CA SER A 120 15.57 -7.27 8.01
C SER A 120 14.40 -6.60 7.28
N HIS A 121 14.29 -5.27 7.37
CA HIS A 121 13.20 -4.48 6.78
C HIS A 121 13.69 -3.49 5.71
N GLN A 122 15.01 -3.42 5.50
CA GLN A 122 15.59 -2.61 4.42
C GLN A 122 15.32 -3.25 3.06
N MET A 123 15.17 -2.42 2.04
CA MET A 123 14.99 -2.85 0.66
C MET A 123 15.99 -2.11 -0.23
N ASN A 124 17.03 -2.82 -0.67
CA ASN A 124 18.10 -2.29 -1.52
C ASN A 124 18.05 -2.87 -2.94
N GLU A 125 17.19 -3.86 -3.16
CA GLU A 125 17.07 -4.66 -4.38
C GLU A 125 15.86 -4.28 -5.24
N ASP A 126 15.30 -3.10 -5.05
CA ASP A 126 14.07 -2.65 -5.70
C ASP A 126 14.28 -1.89 -7.02
N PHE A 127 15.47 -2.02 -7.62
CA PHE A 127 15.82 -1.44 -8.92
C PHE A 127 16.15 -2.48 -9.98
#